data_c445eb561fc04cfc21c0332ce94a5347
#
_entry.id   c445eb561fc04cfc21c0332ce94a5347
#
_cell.length_a   1.000
_cell.length_b   1.000
_cell.length_c   1.000
_cell.angle_alpha   90.00
_cell.angle_beta   90.00
_cell.angle_gamma   90.00
#
_symmetry.space_group_name_H-M   'P 1'
#
loop_
_entity.id
_entity.type
_entity.pdbx_description
1 polymer ?
#
loop_
_entity_poly.entity_id
_entity_poly.type
_entity_poly.pdbx_seq_one_letter_code
_entity_poly.pdbx_strand_id
1 'polypeptide(L)'
;HGNAWIVSTLTHGADDLATALIVFGTLILLALIVGQMVRKEPLISGSGIPQTELALAGQLPYPGFRIVASKFVGTLLSLSGGLSVGREGPSIQMGAAVGCGFGRIFQKLTGEDPGHAPRFLIAGSVAGLAAAFGAPFAGMLFAFEEVKTIVTVPLLLFTGVASFSAWFVITILFGFGLVFPFSSIPS
;
A
#
# COMPACT_ATOMS: atom_id res chain seq x y z
N HIS A 1 -16.82 -4.59 -1.04
CA HIS A 1 -17.60 -5.79 -1.41
C HIS A 1 -17.08 -7.07 -0.76
N GLY A 2 -15.77 -7.21 -0.44
CA GLY A 2 -15.20 -8.43 0.13
C GLY A 2 -15.79 -8.83 1.49
N ASN A 3 -16.23 -7.86 2.31
CA ASN A 3 -16.75 -8.14 3.64
C ASN A 3 -18.29 -8.29 3.67
N ALA A 4 -18.96 -7.96 2.57
CA ALA A 4 -20.43 -7.96 2.55
C ALA A 4 -21.00 -9.37 2.79
N TRP A 5 -20.36 -10.42 2.30
CA TRP A 5 -20.79 -11.79 2.52
C TRP A 5 -20.57 -12.23 3.98
N ILE A 6 -19.45 -11.83 4.63
CA ILE A 6 -19.20 -12.11 6.05
C ILE A 6 -20.26 -11.43 6.91
N VAL A 7 -20.51 -10.14 6.64
CA VAL A 7 -21.52 -9.37 7.36
C VAL A 7 -22.92 -9.97 7.14
N SER A 8 -23.31 -10.27 5.90
CA SER A 8 -24.61 -10.87 5.62
C SER A 8 -24.75 -12.25 6.24
N THR A 9 -23.70 -13.06 6.23
CA THR A 9 -23.73 -14.40 6.85
C THR A 9 -23.84 -14.32 8.36
N LEU A 10 -23.18 -13.35 8.99
CA LEU A 10 -23.29 -13.13 10.44
C LEU A 10 -24.61 -12.51 10.87
N THR A 11 -25.24 -11.66 10.02
CA THR A 11 -26.52 -11.03 10.36
C THR A 11 -27.74 -11.90 10.06
N HIS A 12 -27.68 -12.78 9.06
CA HIS A 12 -28.78 -13.65 8.66
C HIS A 12 -28.62 -15.12 9.05
N GLY A 13 -27.41 -15.54 9.42
CA GLY A 13 -27.10 -16.92 9.78
C GLY A 13 -26.58 -17.10 11.21
N ALA A 14 -26.67 -16.06 12.06
CA ALA A 14 -26.17 -16.12 13.44
C ALA A 14 -26.91 -17.16 14.33
N ASP A 15 -28.07 -17.63 13.89
CA ASP A 15 -28.84 -18.65 14.59
C ASP A 15 -28.36 -20.09 14.27
N ASP A 16 -27.44 -20.25 13.32
CA ASP A 16 -26.92 -21.56 12.93
C ASP A 16 -25.44 -21.70 13.32
N LEU A 17 -25.19 -22.54 14.33
CA LEU A 17 -23.83 -22.84 14.81
C LEU A 17 -22.89 -23.29 13.67
N ALA A 18 -23.42 -24.00 12.68
CA ALA A 18 -22.64 -24.45 11.53
C ALA A 18 -22.06 -23.27 10.71
N THR A 19 -22.88 -22.25 10.46
CA THR A 19 -22.46 -21.04 9.76
C THR A 19 -21.38 -20.28 10.52
N ALA A 20 -21.55 -20.14 11.82
CA ALA A 20 -20.53 -19.48 12.67
C ALA A 20 -19.20 -20.26 12.65
N LEU A 21 -19.23 -21.58 12.72
CA LEU A 21 -18.03 -22.42 12.65
C LEU A 21 -17.33 -22.33 11.29
N ILE A 22 -18.07 -22.27 10.19
CA ILE A 22 -17.51 -22.11 8.83
C ILE A 22 -16.80 -20.75 8.71
N VAL A 23 -17.43 -19.67 9.14
CA VAL A 23 -16.84 -18.33 9.12
C VAL A 23 -15.57 -18.28 9.96
N PHE A 24 -15.62 -18.81 11.18
CA PHE A 24 -14.47 -18.84 12.09
C PHE A 24 -13.33 -19.68 11.53
N GLY A 25 -13.63 -20.87 10.97
CA GLY A 25 -12.65 -21.72 10.30
C GLY A 25 -11.99 -21.04 9.11
N THR A 26 -12.77 -20.30 8.30
CA THR A 26 -12.24 -19.53 7.16
C THR A 26 -11.29 -18.43 7.62
N LEU A 27 -11.64 -17.70 8.68
CA LEU A 27 -10.77 -16.65 9.25
C LEU A 27 -9.46 -17.22 9.80
N ILE A 28 -9.51 -18.36 10.48
CA ILE A 28 -8.31 -19.07 10.96
C ILE A 28 -7.43 -19.47 9.78
N LEU A 29 -8.01 -20.03 8.73
CA LEU A 29 -7.26 -20.44 7.54
C LEU A 29 -6.57 -19.25 6.87
N LEU A 30 -7.28 -18.14 6.69
CA LEU A 30 -6.72 -16.89 6.15
C LEU A 30 -5.59 -16.36 7.03
N ALA A 31 -5.76 -16.36 8.35
CA ALA A 31 -4.73 -15.94 9.29
C ALA A 31 -3.46 -16.80 9.20
N LEU A 32 -3.62 -18.13 9.05
CA LEU A 32 -2.50 -19.04 8.86
C LEU A 32 -1.77 -18.79 7.54
N ILE A 33 -2.50 -18.55 6.45
CA ILE A 33 -1.91 -18.25 5.13
C ILE A 33 -1.10 -16.93 5.21
N VAL A 34 -1.70 -15.87 5.74
CA VAL A 34 -1.02 -14.57 5.89
C VAL A 34 0.18 -14.68 6.83
N GLY A 35 0.04 -15.42 7.94
CA GLY A 35 1.13 -15.71 8.88
C GLY A 35 2.31 -16.44 8.21
N GLN A 36 2.04 -17.39 7.34
CA GLN A 36 3.05 -18.10 6.55
C GLN A 36 3.75 -17.15 5.55
N MET A 37 3.00 -16.26 4.92
CA MET A 37 3.55 -15.25 4.02
C MET A 37 4.50 -14.29 4.75
N VAL A 38 4.10 -13.80 5.93
CA VAL A 38 4.94 -12.94 6.79
C VAL A 38 6.19 -13.68 7.28
N ARG A 39 6.09 -14.98 7.58
CA ARG A 39 7.28 -15.78 7.95
C ARG A 39 8.29 -15.89 6.79
N LYS A 40 7.81 -16.02 5.55
CA LYS A 40 8.67 -16.11 4.35
C LYS A 40 9.25 -14.76 3.93
N GLU A 41 8.51 -13.70 4.15
CA GLU A 41 8.88 -12.33 3.80
C GLU A 41 8.57 -11.39 4.99
N PRO A 42 9.45 -11.31 6.01
CA PRO A 42 9.19 -10.50 7.21
C PRO A 42 8.98 -9.01 6.93
N LEU A 43 9.47 -8.52 5.78
CA LEU A 43 9.33 -7.12 5.38
C LEU A 43 7.89 -6.70 5.10
N ILE A 44 6.99 -7.64 4.83
CA ILE A 44 5.56 -7.32 4.62
C ILE A 44 4.75 -7.24 5.91
N SER A 45 5.38 -7.46 7.07
CA SER A 45 4.72 -7.37 8.38
C SER A 45 4.21 -5.97 8.68
N GLY A 46 3.07 -5.88 9.36
CA GLY A 46 2.48 -4.62 9.80
C GLY A 46 2.08 -3.67 8.66
N SER A 47 2.12 -2.36 8.91
CA SER A 47 1.79 -1.33 7.92
C SER A 47 2.79 -1.27 6.77
N GLY A 48 4.06 -1.50 7.02
CA GLY A 48 5.15 -1.36 6.05
C GLY A 48 5.84 0.01 6.08
N ILE A 49 5.31 0.98 6.81
CA ILE A 49 5.89 2.32 6.95
C ILE A 49 7.23 2.26 7.70
N PRO A 50 7.36 1.58 8.87
CA PRO A 50 8.64 1.47 9.54
C PRO A 50 9.73 0.82 8.69
N GLN A 51 9.39 -0.18 7.87
CA GLN A 51 10.33 -0.81 6.95
C GLN A 51 10.78 0.15 5.86
N THR A 52 9.88 1.03 5.40
CA THR A 52 10.21 2.06 4.42
C THR A 52 11.13 3.13 5.01
N GLU A 53 10.88 3.56 6.26
CA GLU A 53 11.77 4.47 7.00
C GLU A 53 13.18 3.89 7.17
N LEU A 54 13.29 2.64 7.61
CA LEU A 54 14.57 1.94 7.76
C LEU A 54 15.32 1.79 6.43
N ALA A 55 14.59 1.55 5.34
CA ALA A 55 15.18 1.48 4.00
C ALA A 55 15.71 2.84 3.54
N LEU A 56 14.99 3.93 3.84
CA LEU A 56 15.45 5.30 3.57
C LEU A 56 16.71 5.65 4.36
N ALA A 57 16.79 5.19 5.61
CA ALA A 57 17.98 5.36 6.45
C ALA A 57 19.15 4.46 6.00
N GLY A 58 18.98 3.64 4.96
CA GLY A 58 20.01 2.71 4.47
C GLY A 58 20.27 1.52 5.41
N GLN A 59 19.43 1.33 6.42
CA GLN A 59 19.59 0.29 7.43
C GLN A 59 18.96 -1.04 7.01
N LEU A 60 18.09 -1.02 5.99
CA LEU A 60 17.35 -2.20 5.53
C LEU A 60 17.47 -2.36 4.01
N PRO A 61 17.93 -3.52 3.50
CA PRO A 61 17.87 -3.80 2.07
C PRO A 61 16.41 -3.95 1.63
N TYR A 62 16.02 -3.24 0.56
CA TYR A 62 14.65 -3.27 0.07
C TYR A 62 14.58 -4.06 -1.25
N PRO A 63 14.03 -5.27 -1.27
CA PRO A 63 14.07 -6.16 -2.45
C PRO A 63 13.14 -5.75 -3.61
N GLY A 64 12.60 -4.53 -3.60
CA GLY A 64 11.84 -3.98 -4.73
C GLY A 64 10.57 -4.80 -5.06
N PHE A 65 10.43 -5.25 -6.30
CA PHE A 65 9.20 -5.87 -6.80
C PHE A 65 8.70 -7.11 -6.04
N ARG A 66 9.57 -7.81 -5.33
CA ARG A 66 9.18 -8.96 -4.53
C ARG A 66 8.24 -8.56 -3.38
N ILE A 67 8.52 -7.43 -2.73
CA ILE A 67 7.64 -6.88 -1.68
C ILE A 67 6.27 -6.54 -2.25
N VAL A 68 6.21 -5.97 -3.46
CA VAL A 68 4.94 -5.56 -4.09
C VAL A 68 3.98 -6.75 -4.18
N ALA A 69 4.42 -7.86 -4.77
CA ALA A 69 3.57 -9.03 -4.94
C ALA A 69 3.12 -9.61 -3.59
N SER A 70 4.06 -9.81 -2.66
CA SER A 70 3.77 -10.40 -1.36
C SER A 70 2.85 -9.50 -0.52
N LYS A 71 3.11 -8.17 -0.51
CA LYS A 71 2.27 -7.22 0.23
C LYS A 71 0.88 -7.10 -0.38
N PHE A 72 0.78 -7.05 -1.70
CA PHE A 72 -0.51 -6.98 -2.41
C PHE A 72 -1.40 -8.18 -2.05
N VAL A 73 -0.87 -9.39 -2.20
CA VAL A 73 -1.61 -10.62 -1.89
C VAL A 73 -1.98 -10.68 -0.40
N GLY A 74 -1.04 -10.38 0.49
CA GLY A 74 -1.29 -10.37 1.94
C GLY A 74 -2.36 -9.36 2.35
N THR A 75 -2.33 -8.16 1.77
CA THR A 75 -3.34 -7.11 2.02
C THR A 75 -4.71 -7.52 1.48
N LEU A 76 -4.75 -8.08 0.26
CA LEU A 76 -6.00 -8.54 -0.35
C LEU A 76 -6.66 -9.64 0.50
N LEU A 77 -5.90 -10.63 0.94
CA LEU A 77 -6.39 -11.69 1.82
C LEU A 77 -6.88 -11.15 3.16
N SER A 78 -6.15 -10.22 3.77
CA SER A 78 -6.55 -9.60 5.03
C SER A 78 -7.84 -8.81 4.91
N LEU A 79 -7.99 -8.00 3.85
CA LEU A 79 -9.22 -7.25 3.58
C LEU A 79 -10.40 -8.17 3.25
N SER A 80 -10.17 -9.23 2.46
CA SER A 80 -11.22 -10.23 2.15
C SER A 80 -11.67 -10.98 3.39
N GLY A 81 -10.78 -11.21 4.35
CA GLY A 81 -11.09 -11.80 5.65
C GLY A 81 -11.82 -10.85 6.62
N GLY A 82 -12.19 -9.64 6.21
CA GLY A 82 -12.92 -8.70 7.07
C GLY A 82 -12.06 -7.92 8.05
N LEU A 83 -10.73 -8.04 7.97
CA LEU A 83 -9.85 -7.26 8.83
C LEU A 83 -9.91 -5.78 8.44
N SER A 84 -10.13 -4.91 9.42
CA SER A 84 -10.08 -3.45 9.25
C SER A 84 -8.64 -2.96 9.12
N VAL A 85 -7.95 -3.39 8.09
CA VAL A 85 -6.56 -2.97 7.79
C VAL A 85 -6.62 -1.74 6.90
N GLY A 86 -5.96 -0.66 7.33
CA GLY A 86 -5.80 0.54 6.50
C GLY A 86 -5.05 0.22 5.20
N ARG A 87 -5.44 0.88 4.12
CA ARG A 87 -4.78 0.73 2.81
C ARG A 87 -3.57 1.64 2.63
N GLU A 88 -3.39 2.60 3.54
CA GLU A 88 -2.33 3.61 3.46
C GLU A 88 -0.93 2.99 3.53
N GLY A 89 -0.66 2.26 4.60
CA GLY A 89 0.62 1.60 4.81
C GLY A 89 1.03 0.66 3.67
N PRO A 90 0.18 -0.29 3.27
CA PRO A 90 0.45 -1.12 2.11
C PRO A 90 0.72 -0.34 0.83
N SER A 91 -0.01 0.76 0.58
CA SER A 91 0.19 1.59 -0.61
C SER A 91 1.53 2.31 -0.60
N ILE A 92 1.94 2.88 0.54
CA ILE A 92 3.26 3.49 0.74
C ILE A 92 4.34 2.43 0.50
N GLN A 93 4.23 1.27 1.13
CA GLN A 93 5.24 0.21 1.03
C GLN A 93 5.37 -0.34 -0.39
N MET A 94 4.27 -0.63 -1.06
CA MET A 94 4.28 -1.11 -2.45
C MET A 94 4.84 -0.04 -3.40
N GLY A 95 4.42 1.21 -3.24
CA GLY A 95 4.95 2.34 -4.01
C GLY A 95 6.46 2.51 -3.81
N ALA A 96 6.93 2.50 -2.55
CA ALA A 96 8.35 2.53 -2.22
C ALA A 96 9.14 1.39 -2.88
N ALA A 97 8.59 0.19 -2.87
CA ALA A 97 9.21 -0.99 -3.47
C ALA A 97 9.32 -0.86 -5.00
N VAL A 98 8.28 -0.35 -5.65
CA VAL A 98 8.30 -0.03 -7.09
C VAL A 98 9.35 1.04 -7.37
N GLY A 99 9.35 2.14 -6.63
CA GLY A 99 10.33 3.21 -6.76
C GLY A 99 11.77 2.70 -6.61
N CYS A 100 12.03 1.90 -5.59
CA CYS A 100 13.34 1.27 -5.39
C CYS A 100 13.74 0.37 -6.57
N GLY A 101 12.78 -0.40 -7.12
CA GLY A 101 12.99 -1.22 -8.31
C GLY A 101 13.39 -0.39 -9.53
N PHE A 102 12.66 0.70 -9.79
CA PHE A 102 12.98 1.64 -10.86
C PHE A 102 14.31 2.35 -10.66
N GLY A 103 14.63 2.78 -9.43
CA GLY A 103 15.92 3.38 -9.10
C GLY A 103 17.10 2.47 -9.46
N ARG A 104 16.99 1.16 -9.18
CA ARG A 104 18.02 0.17 -9.57
C ARG A 104 18.12 -0.01 -11.09
N ILE A 105 17.01 0.02 -11.81
CA ILE A 105 17.01 -0.04 -13.27
C ILE A 105 17.68 1.21 -13.83
N PHE A 106 17.30 2.38 -13.34
CA PHE A 106 17.88 3.66 -13.75
C PHE A 106 19.40 3.68 -13.53
N GLN A 107 19.86 3.27 -12.36
CA GLN A 107 21.29 3.14 -12.05
C GLN A 107 22.03 2.22 -13.03
N LYS A 108 21.43 1.08 -13.39
CA LYS A 108 22.04 0.15 -14.36
C LYS A 108 22.15 0.75 -15.76
N LEU A 109 21.21 1.63 -16.14
CA LEU A 109 21.17 2.25 -17.46
C LEU A 109 22.09 3.46 -17.58
N THR A 110 22.19 4.27 -16.52
CA THR A 110 22.94 5.53 -16.53
C THR A 110 24.35 5.41 -15.97
N GLY A 111 24.64 4.36 -15.20
CA GLY A 111 25.91 4.22 -14.48
C GLY A 111 26.08 5.21 -13.31
N GLU A 112 25.05 5.99 -12.96
CA GLU A 112 25.09 6.96 -11.87
C GLU A 112 25.07 6.29 -10.50
N ASP A 113 25.74 6.92 -9.52
CA ASP A 113 25.91 6.43 -8.17
C ASP A 113 24.57 6.28 -7.40
N PRO A 114 24.46 5.27 -6.49
CA PRO A 114 23.25 4.97 -5.71
C PRO A 114 22.71 6.11 -4.83
N GLY A 115 23.37 7.25 -4.72
CA GLY A 115 22.90 8.41 -3.97
C GLY A 115 21.50 8.91 -4.35
N HIS A 116 20.96 8.46 -5.49
CA HIS A 116 19.60 8.75 -5.93
C HIS A 116 18.57 7.70 -5.47
N ALA A 117 18.99 6.54 -4.95
CA ALA A 117 18.07 5.48 -4.53
C ALA A 117 17.01 5.92 -3.50
N PRO A 118 17.34 6.73 -2.46
CA PRO A 118 16.35 7.25 -1.52
C PRO A 118 15.28 8.12 -2.19
N ARG A 119 15.63 8.91 -3.21
CA ARG A 119 14.68 9.76 -3.93
C ARG A 119 13.62 8.96 -4.68
N PHE A 120 14.03 7.88 -5.35
CA PHE A 120 13.10 6.98 -6.03
C PHE A 120 12.18 6.26 -5.05
N LEU A 121 12.70 5.86 -3.89
CA LEU A 121 11.93 5.21 -2.85
C LEU A 121 10.85 6.15 -2.29
N ILE A 122 11.21 7.40 -1.96
CA ILE A 122 10.26 8.42 -1.49
C ILE A 122 9.23 8.74 -2.59
N ALA A 123 9.67 8.97 -3.83
CA ALA A 123 8.77 9.27 -4.93
C ALA A 123 7.77 8.15 -5.19
N GLY A 124 8.22 6.89 -5.10
CA GLY A 124 7.35 5.73 -5.18
C GLY A 124 6.34 5.68 -4.03
N SER A 125 6.75 5.95 -2.79
CA SER A 125 5.86 6.01 -1.62
C SER A 125 4.75 7.04 -1.81
N VAL A 126 5.12 8.26 -2.24
CA VAL A 126 4.18 9.35 -2.53
C VAL A 126 3.22 8.97 -3.66
N ALA A 127 3.75 8.41 -4.75
CA ALA A 127 2.93 7.99 -5.89
C ALA A 127 1.93 6.89 -5.51
N GLY A 128 2.37 5.90 -4.72
CA GLY A 128 1.50 4.82 -4.22
C GLY A 128 0.35 5.35 -3.37
N LEU A 129 0.63 6.30 -2.49
CA LEU A 129 -0.39 6.90 -1.64
C LEU A 129 -1.34 7.81 -2.44
N ALA A 130 -0.80 8.63 -3.35
CA ALA A 130 -1.59 9.49 -4.23
C ALA A 130 -2.57 8.68 -5.09
N ALA A 131 -2.12 7.54 -5.62
CA ALA A 131 -2.97 6.61 -6.37
C ALA A 131 -4.07 6.00 -5.49
N ALA A 132 -3.75 5.62 -4.24
CA ALA A 132 -4.71 5.00 -3.32
C ALA A 132 -5.84 5.94 -2.90
N PHE A 133 -5.53 7.24 -2.73
CA PHE A 133 -6.51 8.24 -2.30
C PHE A 133 -7.11 9.07 -3.43
N GLY A 134 -6.55 9.02 -4.64
CA GLY A 134 -6.94 9.91 -5.74
C GLY A 134 -6.64 11.38 -5.45
N ALA A 135 -5.70 11.68 -4.56
CA ALA A 135 -5.41 13.01 -4.05
C ALA A 135 -3.89 13.28 -4.06
N PRO A 136 -3.33 13.81 -5.16
CA PRO A 136 -1.88 13.92 -5.33
C PRO A 136 -1.21 14.81 -4.28
N PHE A 137 -1.78 15.96 -3.95
CA PHE A 137 -1.22 16.85 -2.94
C PHE A 137 -1.30 16.29 -1.52
N ALA A 138 -2.48 15.76 -1.15
CA ALA A 138 -2.66 15.17 0.17
C ALA A 138 -1.78 13.93 0.35
N GLY A 139 -1.69 13.08 -0.68
CA GLY A 139 -0.81 11.92 -0.68
C GLY A 139 0.66 12.30 -0.51
N MET A 140 1.10 13.38 -1.16
CA MET A 140 2.47 13.88 -1.04
C MET A 140 2.77 14.41 0.37
N LEU A 141 1.90 15.25 0.93
CA LEU A 141 2.07 15.80 2.27
C LEU A 141 2.07 14.70 3.34
N PHE A 142 1.12 13.79 3.28
CA PHE A 142 1.03 12.67 4.21
C PHE A 142 2.27 11.75 4.13
N ALA A 143 2.73 11.43 2.92
CA ALA A 143 3.91 10.59 2.77
C ALA A 143 5.18 11.25 3.33
N PHE A 144 5.33 12.56 3.21
CA PHE A 144 6.46 13.28 3.82
C PHE A 144 6.38 13.30 5.34
N GLU A 145 5.19 13.48 5.89
CA GLU A 145 4.97 13.45 7.33
C GLU A 145 5.24 12.06 7.92
N GLU A 146 4.68 11.04 7.32
CA GLU A 146 4.78 9.65 7.79
C GLU A 146 6.19 9.07 7.65
N VAL A 147 6.87 9.38 6.54
CA VAL A 147 8.22 8.87 6.26
C VAL A 147 9.31 9.74 6.92
N LYS A 148 8.94 10.84 7.59
CA LYS A 148 9.84 11.73 8.35
C LYS A 148 11.08 12.17 7.56
N THR A 149 10.92 12.50 6.29
CA THR A 149 12.02 12.92 5.42
C THR A 149 12.19 14.44 5.41
N ILE A 150 13.44 14.90 5.20
CA ILE A 150 13.71 16.31 5.02
C ILE A 150 13.26 16.73 3.62
N VAL A 151 12.27 17.61 3.55
CA VAL A 151 11.72 18.11 2.29
C VAL A 151 12.66 19.17 1.70
N THR A 152 13.21 18.87 0.54
CA THR A 152 14.00 19.81 -0.26
C THR A 152 13.26 20.16 -1.55
N VAL A 153 13.52 21.33 -2.13
CA VAL A 153 12.85 21.75 -3.38
C VAL A 153 13.01 20.73 -4.50
N PRO A 154 14.21 20.17 -4.79
CA PRO A 154 14.33 19.12 -5.80
C PRO A 154 13.53 17.87 -5.50
N LEU A 155 13.48 17.45 -4.22
CA LEU A 155 12.70 16.29 -3.80
C LEU A 155 11.21 16.56 -3.97
N LEU A 156 10.74 17.77 -3.61
CA LEU A 156 9.34 18.18 -3.79
C LEU A 156 8.91 18.13 -5.26
N LEU A 157 9.73 18.63 -6.16
CA LEU A 157 9.45 18.60 -7.60
C LEU A 157 9.43 17.15 -8.12
N PHE A 158 10.41 16.34 -7.74
CA PHE A 158 10.51 14.96 -8.17
C PHE A 158 9.33 14.11 -7.68
N THR A 159 8.97 14.24 -6.40
CA THR A 159 7.82 13.54 -5.80
C THR A 159 6.50 14.09 -6.32
N GLY A 160 6.42 15.38 -6.62
CA GLY A 160 5.26 16.01 -7.25
C GLY A 160 4.98 15.39 -8.60
N VAL A 161 5.97 15.30 -9.49
CA VAL A 161 5.82 14.67 -10.80
C VAL A 161 5.35 13.21 -10.65
N ALA A 162 5.96 12.45 -9.74
CA ALA A 162 5.57 11.05 -9.49
C ALA A 162 4.12 10.93 -8.98
N SER A 163 3.72 11.80 -8.05
CA SER A 163 2.37 11.83 -7.47
C SER A 163 1.29 12.15 -8.50
N PHE A 164 1.51 13.23 -9.27
CA PHE A 164 0.56 13.64 -10.31
C PHE A 164 0.48 12.63 -11.45
N SER A 165 1.60 12.02 -11.85
CA SER A 165 1.61 10.97 -12.86
C SER A 165 0.81 9.74 -12.40
N ALA A 166 0.99 9.32 -11.16
CA ALA A 166 0.24 8.19 -10.59
C ALA A 166 -1.26 8.50 -10.51
N TRP A 167 -1.62 9.69 -10.03
CA TRP A 167 -3.01 10.12 -10.01
C TRP A 167 -3.64 10.18 -11.40
N PHE A 168 -2.92 10.71 -12.39
CA PHE A 168 -3.37 10.80 -13.77
C PHE A 168 -3.65 9.42 -14.37
N VAL A 169 -2.74 8.47 -14.17
CA VAL A 169 -2.90 7.10 -14.65
C VAL A 169 -4.11 6.44 -14.01
N ILE A 170 -4.28 6.55 -12.69
CA ILE A 170 -5.43 5.94 -11.98
C ILE A 170 -6.75 6.56 -12.46
N THR A 171 -6.76 7.88 -12.72
CA THR A 171 -7.93 8.59 -13.21
C THR A 171 -8.34 8.17 -14.62
N ILE A 172 -7.37 7.90 -15.50
CA ILE A 172 -7.64 7.38 -16.85
C ILE A 172 -8.19 5.94 -16.79
N LEU A 173 -7.61 5.10 -15.93
CA LEU A 173 -7.97 3.67 -15.87
C LEU A 173 -9.31 3.42 -15.18
N PHE A 174 -9.62 4.18 -14.15
CA PHE A 174 -10.79 3.95 -13.28
C PHE A 174 -11.82 5.09 -13.29
N GLY A 175 -11.55 6.17 -14.03
CA GLY A 175 -12.38 7.35 -14.10
C GLY A 175 -12.21 8.32 -12.92
N PHE A 176 -12.80 9.50 -13.02
CA PHE A 176 -12.89 10.49 -11.92
C PHE A 176 -13.90 9.99 -10.88
N GLY A 177 -13.54 9.00 -10.09
CA GLY A 177 -14.30 8.59 -8.93
C GLY A 177 -13.73 9.25 -7.68
N LEU A 178 -14.52 10.09 -7.01
CA LEU A 178 -14.20 10.47 -5.63
C LEU A 178 -14.18 9.18 -4.80
N VAL A 179 -13.09 8.96 -4.08
CA VAL A 179 -12.92 7.80 -3.18
C VAL A 179 -14.01 7.79 -2.10
N PHE A 180 -14.60 8.96 -1.83
CA PHE A 180 -15.76 9.16 -0.96
C PHE A 180 -16.87 9.86 -1.75
N PRO A 181 -17.90 9.16 -2.29
CA PRO A 181 -19.06 9.78 -2.88
C PRO A 181 -19.92 10.41 -1.78
N PHE A 182 -19.85 11.71 -1.62
CA PHE A 182 -20.71 12.47 -0.70
C PHE A 182 -22.17 12.61 -1.21
N SER A 183 -22.46 12.12 -2.41
CA SER A 183 -23.80 12.23 -3.02
C SER A 183 -24.86 11.31 -2.39
N SER A 184 -24.52 10.49 -1.42
CA SER A 184 -25.44 9.56 -0.76
C SER A 184 -25.86 9.99 0.66
N ILE A 185 -25.59 11.23 1.07
CA ILE A 185 -26.09 11.75 2.34
C ILE A 185 -27.50 12.28 2.08
N PRO A 186 -28.58 11.63 2.55
CA PRO A 186 -29.93 12.19 2.45
C PRO A 186 -29.99 13.44 3.31
N SER A 187 -30.47 14.52 2.68
CA SER A 187 -30.75 15.81 3.32
C SER A 187 -31.92 15.70 4.28
#